data_8b69179444dc24e675876531828e3668
#
_entry.id   8b69179444dc24e675876531828e3668
#
_cell.length_a   1.000
_cell.length_b   1.000
_cell.length_c   1.000
_cell.angle_alpha   90.00
_cell.angle_beta   90.00
_cell.angle_gamma   90.00
#
_symmetry.space_group_name_H-M   'P 1'
#
loop_
_entity.id
_entity.type
_entity.pdbx_description
1 polymer ?
#
loop_
_entity_poly.entity_id
_entity_poly.type
_entity_poly.pdbx_seq_one_letter_code
_entity_poly.pdbx_strand_id
1 'polypeptide(L)'
;DKKSKPWENSMETNITTIVLGPSGSGKTVFMASMYTYLLDSFTKNGFCFQASDETDKKFRDIHHELSSGKDWPPPTAGGQEYSFDLRAYSEGITKDVSRVKYWDYTGQWIIGGTDTDSSFKTALRNSNILLCLLDGRSIVNEIKTGKSEIAKTISALSARAQDTSNIAPLQFIVTKWDHVLENKITLSQVSELLKKQPAWANLMRLCQDRKSNARLIPVSSVGEKFCKWNGHEFEIIPHSVPTPINLHLPFCFAFTQ
;
A
#
# COMPACT_ATOMS: atom_id res chain seq x y z
N ASP A 1 -0.48 -43.30 -9.09
CA ASP A 1 -0.19 -42.45 -7.92
C ASP A 1 -0.44 -40.98 -8.29
N LYS A 2 -1.64 -40.49 -8.00
CA LYS A 2 -1.95 -39.09 -8.08
C LYS A 2 -1.23 -38.40 -6.91
N LYS A 3 -0.10 -37.75 -7.16
CA LYS A 3 0.51 -36.87 -6.19
C LYS A 3 -0.51 -35.79 -5.88
N SER A 4 -1.05 -35.76 -4.66
CA SER A 4 -1.87 -34.69 -4.14
C SER A 4 -1.08 -33.36 -4.29
N LYS A 5 -1.67 -32.37 -4.95
CA LYS A 5 -1.01 -31.07 -5.17
C LYS A 5 -0.92 -30.37 -3.80
N PRO A 6 0.18 -29.66 -3.49
CA PRO A 6 0.44 -29.09 -2.16
C PRO A 6 -0.65 -28.14 -1.62
N TRP A 7 -1.55 -27.65 -2.46
CA TRP A 7 -2.64 -26.73 -2.11
C TRP A 7 -3.99 -27.40 -1.80
N GLU A 8 -4.12 -28.73 -1.91
CA GLU A 8 -5.39 -29.44 -1.66
C GLU A 8 -5.78 -29.49 -0.18
N ASN A 9 -4.85 -29.13 0.74
CA ASN A 9 -5.06 -29.06 2.18
C ASN A 9 -4.89 -27.64 2.77
N SER A 10 -4.98 -26.57 1.97
CA SER A 10 -4.86 -25.24 2.54
C SER A 10 -6.11 -24.89 3.35
N MET A 11 -5.99 -24.92 4.68
CA MET A 11 -6.88 -24.17 5.57
C MET A 11 -6.97 -22.73 5.05
N GLU A 12 -8.18 -22.16 5.05
CA GLU A 12 -8.37 -20.73 4.80
C GLU A 12 -7.49 -19.93 5.76
N THR A 13 -6.35 -19.47 5.28
CA THR A 13 -5.47 -18.61 6.06
C THR A 13 -6.01 -17.20 5.97
N ASN A 14 -6.47 -16.65 7.08
CA ASN A 14 -6.82 -15.23 7.16
C ASN A 14 -5.53 -14.40 7.23
N ILE A 15 -5.29 -13.59 6.22
CA ILE A 15 -4.14 -12.69 6.16
C ILE A 15 -4.60 -11.27 6.46
N THR A 16 -4.14 -10.73 7.58
CA THR A 16 -4.42 -9.34 7.94
C THR A 16 -3.33 -8.43 7.40
N THR A 17 -3.69 -7.58 6.46
CA THR A 17 -2.81 -6.58 5.88
C THR A 17 -3.17 -5.20 6.42
N ILE A 18 -2.21 -4.50 7.00
CA ILE A 18 -2.39 -3.13 7.48
C ILE A 18 -1.65 -2.18 6.55
N VAL A 19 -2.33 -1.12 6.14
CA VAL A 19 -1.71 -0.04 5.37
C VAL A 19 -1.49 1.17 6.27
N LEU A 20 -0.25 1.51 6.47
CA LEU A 20 0.19 2.65 7.26
C LEU A 20 0.70 3.76 6.34
N GLY A 21 0.41 5.00 6.68
CA GLY A 21 0.90 6.16 5.92
C GLY A 21 0.24 7.45 6.40
N PRO A 22 0.91 8.60 6.27
CA PRO A 22 0.35 9.89 6.69
C PRO A 22 -0.91 10.26 5.90
N SER A 23 -1.63 11.27 6.37
CA SER A 23 -2.71 11.86 5.60
C SER A 23 -2.18 12.37 4.26
N GLY A 24 -2.94 12.18 3.19
CA GLY A 24 -2.55 12.57 1.84
C GLY A 24 -1.49 11.68 1.16
N SER A 25 -1.02 10.60 1.81
CA SER A 25 -0.08 9.65 1.16
C SER A 25 -0.72 8.79 0.06
N GLY A 26 -2.00 8.92 -0.19
CA GLY A 26 -2.70 8.21 -1.26
C GLY A 26 -3.19 6.80 -0.91
N LYS A 27 -3.39 6.47 0.39
CA LYS A 27 -3.86 5.13 0.82
C LYS A 27 -5.11 4.66 0.09
N THR A 28 -6.16 5.46 0.13
CA THR A 28 -7.46 5.15 -0.48
C THR A 28 -7.35 5.00 -2.00
N VAL A 29 -6.62 5.91 -2.65
CA VAL A 29 -6.37 5.85 -4.10
C VAL A 29 -5.56 4.60 -4.45
N PHE A 30 -4.51 4.28 -3.68
CA PHE A 30 -3.72 3.07 -3.86
C PHE A 30 -4.59 1.82 -3.81
N MET A 31 -5.44 1.71 -2.80
CA MET A 31 -6.29 0.52 -2.65
C MET A 31 -7.34 0.39 -3.73
N ALA A 32 -8.04 1.48 -4.07
CA ALA A 32 -9.05 1.45 -5.11
C ALA A 32 -8.45 1.11 -6.48
N SER A 33 -7.33 1.73 -6.83
CA SER A 33 -6.63 1.45 -8.08
C SER A 33 -6.08 0.03 -8.12
N MET A 34 -5.49 -0.45 -7.02
CA MET A 34 -4.97 -1.80 -6.92
C MET A 34 -6.08 -2.86 -7.03
N TYR A 35 -7.19 -2.66 -6.31
CA TYR A 35 -8.34 -3.55 -6.38
C TYR A 35 -8.85 -3.69 -7.81
N THR A 36 -9.12 -2.58 -8.49
CA THR A 36 -9.59 -2.57 -9.87
C THR A 36 -8.57 -3.19 -10.83
N TYR A 37 -7.28 -2.84 -10.67
CA TYR A 37 -6.22 -3.39 -11.50
C TYR A 37 -6.09 -4.92 -11.37
N LEU A 38 -6.23 -5.47 -10.17
CA LEU A 38 -6.13 -6.92 -9.93
C LEU A 38 -7.38 -7.67 -10.38
N LEU A 39 -8.55 -7.04 -10.37
CA LEU A 39 -9.76 -7.61 -10.99
C LEU A 39 -9.58 -7.76 -12.51
N ASP A 40 -9.10 -6.71 -13.18
CA ASP A 40 -8.98 -6.68 -14.64
C ASP A 40 -7.79 -7.51 -15.16
N SER A 41 -6.78 -7.74 -14.32
CA SER A 41 -5.55 -8.44 -14.70
C SER A 41 -5.45 -9.88 -14.20
N PHE A 42 -6.56 -10.49 -13.83
CA PHE A 42 -6.64 -11.84 -13.29
C PHE A 42 -5.81 -12.88 -14.07
N THR A 43 -5.92 -12.88 -15.38
CA THR A 43 -5.21 -13.84 -16.25
C THR A 43 -3.69 -13.64 -16.30
N LYS A 44 -3.21 -12.42 -16.03
CA LYS A 44 -1.78 -12.08 -16.10
C LYS A 44 -1.03 -12.40 -14.82
N ASN A 45 -1.67 -12.22 -13.66
CA ASN A 45 -1.02 -12.38 -12.36
C ASN A 45 -1.29 -13.73 -11.69
N GLY A 46 -2.19 -14.54 -12.23
CA GLY A 46 -2.57 -15.84 -11.67
C GLY A 46 -3.39 -15.75 -10.38
N PHE A 47 -3.76 -14.55 -9.94
CA PHE A 47 -4.64 -14.33 -8.81
C PHE A 47 -5.47 -13.06 -8.99
N CYS A 48 -6.60 -12.99 -8.28
CA CYS A 48 -7.45 -11.81 -8.23
C CYS A 48 -8.03 -11.61 -6.83
N PHE A 49 -8.57 -10.43 -6.58
CA PHE A 49 -9.37 -10.15 -5.40
C PHE A 49 -10.86 -10.20 -5.74
N GLN A 50 -11.64 -10.70 -4.81
CA GLN A 50 -13.09 -10.55 -4.80
C GLN A 50 -13.51 -9.94 -3.47
N ALA A 51 -14.34 -8.91 -3.52
CA ALA A 51 -14.90 -8.25 -2.35
C ALA A 51 -16.39 -8.55 -2.22
N SER A 52 -16.98 -8.13 -1.08
CA SER A 52 -18.43 -8.01 -0.95
C SER A 52 -18.94 -6.94 -1.93
N ASP A 53 -20.23 -7.03 -2.30
CA ASP A 53 -20.85 -6.09 -3.23
C ASP A 53 -20.69 -4.62 -2.80
N GLU A 54 -20.76 -4.35 -1.49
CA GLU A 54 -20.57 -3.01 -0.93
C GLU A 54 -19.13 -2.51 -1.11
N THR A 55 -18.15 -3.35 -0.79
CA THR A 55 -16.72 -3.02 -0.93
C THR A 55 -16.33 -2.90 -2.41
N ASP A 56 -16.80 -3.82 -3.26
CA ASP A 56 -16.58 -3.77 -4.70
C ASP A 56 -17.12 -2.47 -5.29
N LYS A 57 -18.38 -2.14 -5.00
CA LYS A 57 -19.00 -0.90 -5.46
C LYS A 57 -18.21 0.32 -5.03
N LYS A 58 -17.84 0.40 -3.74
CA LYS A 58 -17.09 1.54 -3.21
C LYS A 58 -15.76 1.76 -3.94
N PHE A 59 -14.96 0.70 -4.15
CA PHE A 59 -13.67 0.86 -4.81
C PHE A 59 -13.81 1.13 -6.31
N ARG A 60 -14.81 0.57 -6.96
CA ARG A 60 -15.13 0.89 -8.35
C ARG A 60 -15.59 2.34 -8.51
N ASP A 61 -16.41 2.83 -7.59
CA ASP A 61 -16.88 4.23 -7.60
C ASP A 61 -15.69 5.19 -7.45
N ILE A 62 -14.80 4.94 -6.47
CA ILE A 62 -13.56 5.74 -6.30
C ILE A 62 -12.69 5.70 -7.58
N HIS A 63 -12.48 4.52 -8.14
CA HIS A 63 -11.69 4.39 -9.36
C HIS A 63 -12.36 5.06 -10.56
N HIS A 64 -13.68 4.98 -10.64
CA HIS A 64 -14.46 5.65 -11.69
C HIS A 64 -14.38 7.18 -11.58
N GLU A 65 -14.50 7.72 -10.37
CA GLU A 65 -14.33 9.17 -10.13
C GLU A 65 -12.95 9.62 -10.56
N LEU A 66 -11.88 8.92 -10.17
CA LEU A 66 -10.52 9.18 -10.64
C LEU A 66 -10.42 9.13 -12.17
N SER A 67 -10.94 8.05 -12.79
CA SER A 67 -10.86 7.84 -14.24
C SER A 67 -11.71 8.85 -15.02
N SER A 68 -12.74 9.43 -14.39
CA SER A 68 -13.54 10.51 -15.01
C SER A 68 -12.82 11.87 -15.01
N GLY A 69 -11.67 11.97 -14.31
CA GLY A 69 -10.86 13.19 -14.28
C GLY A 69 -11.52 14.36 -13.55
N LYS A 70 -12.49 14.10 -12.67
CA LYS A 70 -13.22 15.17 -11.97
C LYS A 70 -12.51 15.62 -10.72
N ASP A 71 -12.41 14.72 -9.73
CA ASP A 71 -11.89 15.07 -8.41
C ASP A 71 -11.10 13.92 -7.77
N TRP A 72 -10.26 14.27 -6.81
CA TRP A 72 -9.63 13.30 -5.93
C TRP A 72 -10.63 12.81 -4.88
N PRO A 73 -10.57 11.53 -4.48
CA PRO A 73 -11.44 11.03 -3.43
C PRO A 73 -11.20 11.81 -2.13
N PRO A 74 -12.27 12.07 -1.34
CA PRO A 74 -12.15 12.80 -0.09
C PRO A 74 -11.23 12.06 0.90
N PRO A 75 -10.61 12.79 1.84
CA PRO A 75 -9.82 12.17 2.90
C PRO A 75 -10.64 11.14 3.68
N THR A 76 -10.03 10.00 4.01
CA THR A 76 -10.68 8.96 4.81
C THR A 76 -10.99 9.48 6.22
N ALA A 77 -12.26 9.46 6.58
CA ALA A 77 -12.74 9.82 7.90
C ALA A 77 -12.89 8.55 8.76
N GLY A 78 -12.09 8.42 9.80
CA GLY A 78 -12.12 7.26 10.70
C GLY A 78 -11.29 6.07 10.20
N GLY A 79 -11.38 4.94 10.91
CA GLY A 79 -10.80 3.66 10.49
C GLY A 79 -11.88 2.79 9.84
N GLN A 80 -11.56 2.16 8.73
CA GLN A 80 -12.47 1.24 8.05
C GLN A 80 -11.76 -0.05 7.68
N GLU A 81 -12.38 -1.18 8.04
CA GLU A 81 -11.93 -2.51 7.59
C GLU A 81 -12.63 -2.86 6.27
N TYR A 82 -11.86 -3.38 5.34
CA TYR A 82 -12.34 -3.99 4.10
C TYR A 82 -11.85 -5.42 4.05
N SER A 83 -12.67 -6.32 3.54
CA SER A 83 -12.29 -7.72 3.36
C SER A 83 -12.35 -8.10 1.89
N PHE A 84 -11.33 -8.83 1.45
CA PHE A 84 -11.21 -9.35 0.10
C PHE A 84 -10.89 -10.84 0.16
N ASP A 85 -11.54 -11.64 -0.66
CA ASP A 85 -11.11 -13.01 -0.89
C ASP A 85 -10.06 -13.02 -2.00
N LEU A 86 -8.87 -13.54 -1.69
CA LEU A 86 -7.81 -13.78 -2.65
C LEU A 86 -8.08 -15.09 -3.36
N ARG A 87 -8.21 -15.04 -4.67
CA ARG A 87 -8.45 -16.18 -5.53
C ARG A 87 -7.27 -16.45 -6.43
N ALA A 88 -6.82 -17.70 -6.49
CA ALA A 88 -5.84 -18.13 -7.47
C ALA A 88 -6.53 -18.81 -8.66
N TYR A 89 -5.96 -18.61 -9.85
CA TYR A 89 -6.40 -19.27 -11.07
C TYR A 89 -5.33 -20.25 -11.55
N SER A 90 -5.72 -21.48 -11.74
CA SER A 90 -4.84 -22.51 -12.32
C SER A 90 -5.65 -23.49 -13.13
N GLU A 91 -5.24 -23.74 -14.36
CA GLU A 91 -5.83 -24.78 -15.22
C GLU A 91 -7.35 -24.65 -15.43
N GLY A 92 -7.86 -23.41 -15.56
CA GLY A 92 -9.30 -23.18 -15.77
C GLY A 92 -10.15 -23.18 -14.48
N ILE A 93 -9.54 -23.41 -13.32
CA ILE A 93 -10.23 -23.48 -12.03
C ILE A 93 -9.80 -22.29 -11.15
N THR A 94 -10.80 -21.63 -10.59
CA THR A 94 -10.59 -20.59 -9.56
C THR A 94 -10.77 -21.19 -8.18
N LYS A 95 -9.81 -20.97 -7.28
CA LYS A 95 -9.88 -21.42 -5.88
C LYS A 95 -9.66 -20.25 -4.94
N ASP A 96 -10.44 -20.21 -3.86
CA ASP A 96 -10.19 -19.29 -2.75
C ASP A 96 -8.92 -19.75 -2.02
N VAL A 97 -7.96 -18.83 -1.88
CA VAL A 97 -6.65 -19.12 -1.28
C VAL A 97 -6.57 -18.55 0.11
N SER A 98 -7.07 -17.33 0.30
CA SER A 98 -6.98 -16.61 1.56
C SER A 98 -8.00 -15.49 1.63
N ARG A 99 -8.31 -15.05 2.84
CA ARG A 99 -9.03 -13.80 3.08
C ARG A 99 -8.06 -12.72 3.53
N VAL A 100 -8.02 -11.62 2.81
CA VAL A 100 -7.20 -10.44 3.11
C VAL A 100 -8.08 -9.41 3.77
N LYS A 101 -7.73 -9.03 4.99
CA LYS A 101 -8.32 -7.89 5.70
C LYS A 101 -7.44 -6.68 5.52
N TYR A 102 -8.00 -5.64 4.98
CA TYR A 102 -7.35 -4.36 4.77
C TYR A 102 -7.96 -3.30 5.70
N TRP A 103 -7.08 -2.58 6.39
CA TRP A 103 -7.51 -1.49 7.26
C TRP A 103 -7.02 -0.16 6.71
N ASP A 104 -7.96 0.72 6.39
CA ASP A 104 -7.69 2.11 6.02
C ASP A 104 -7.88 3.02 7.22
N TYR A 105 -6.79 3.58 7.72
CA TYR A 105 -6.80 4.48 8.88
C TYR A 105 -6.50 5.91 8.49
N THR A 106 -7.05 6.85 9.27
CA THR A 106 -6.69 8.24 9.12
C THR A 106 -5.19 8.41 9.38
N GLY A 107 -4.50 9.15 8.51
CA GLY A 107 -3.06 9.39 8.67
C GLY A 107 -2.69 10.12 9.97
N GLN A 108 -3.66 10.76 10.62
CA GLN A 108 -3.49 11.42 11.93
C GLN A 108 -3.16 10.43 13.04
N TRP A 109 -3.68 9.19 13.00
CA TRP A 109 -3.39 8.18 14.01
C TRP A 109 -1.95 7.67 13.98
N ILE A 110 -1.26 7.83 12.87
CA ILE A 110 0.14 7.44 12.73
C ILE A 110 1.04 8.47 13.41
N ILE A 111 0.73 9.76 13.24
CA ILE A 111 1.61 10.87 13.67
C ILE A 111 1.21 11.42 15.06
N GLY A 112 -0.07 11.35 15.42
CA GLY A 112 -0.64 12.09 16.55
C GLY A 112 -0.48 11.47 17.94
N GLY A 113 -0.10 10.21 18.07
CA GLY A 113 0.10 9.55 19.39
C GLY A 113 -1.13 9.48 20.32
N THR A 114 -2.27 10.03 19.92
CA THR A 114 -3.52 10.02 20.68
C THR A 114 -4.16 8.63 20.66
N ASP A 115 -4.90 8.31 21.70
CA ASP A 115 -5.55 7.02 21.96
C ASP A 115 -6.11 6.40 20.67
N THR A 116 -5.33 5.51 20.13
CA THR A 116 -5.73 4.72 18.97
C THR A 116 -6.80 3.76 19.43
N ASP A 117 -7.87 3.69 18.67
CA ASP A 117 -8.94 2.71 18.82
C ASP A 117 -8.34 1.33 19.15
N SER A 118 -8.91 0.65 20.14
CA SER A 118 -8.47 -0.68 20.58
C SER A 118 -8.53 -1.70 19.44
N SER A 119 -9.42 -1.51 18.46
CA SER A 119 -9.54 -2.32 17.26
C SER A 119 -8.29 -2.20 16.37
N PHE A 120 -7.76 -1.00 16.20
CA PHE A 120 -6.51 -0.78 15.46
C PHE A 120 -5.31 -1.46 16.11
N LYS A 121 -5.15 -1.29 17.43
CA LYS A 121 -4.05 -1.95 18.16
C LYS A 121 -4.13 -3.46 18.02
N THR A 122 -5.34 -4.00 18.09
CA THR A 122 -5.58 -5.45 17.91
C THR A 122 -5.27 -5.89 16.48
N ALA A 123 -5.75 -5.15 15.47
CA ALA A 123 -5.46 -5.44 14.08
C ALA A 123 -3.94 -5.36 13.79
N LEU A 124 -3.25 -4.35 14.32
CA LEU A 124 -1.82 -4.17 14.14
C LEU A 124 -1.02 -5.33 14.76
N ARG A 125 -1.39 -5.76 15.99
CA ARG A 125 -0.76 -6.92 16.65
C ARG A 125 -0.94 -8.21 15.87
N ASN A 126 -2.09 -8.38 15.25
CA ASN A 126 -2.44 -9.58 14.49
C ASN A 126 -2.10 -9.48 13.00
N SER A 127 -1.44 -8.39 12.58
CA SER A 127 -1.10 -8.21 11.17
C SER A 127 -0.07 -9.22 10.69
N ASN A 128 -0.31 -9.73 9.49
CA ASN A 128 0.60 -10.63 8.78
C ASN A 128 1.48 -9.84 7.79
N ILE A 129 1.01 -8.67 7.33
CA ILE A 129 1.69 -7.83 6.35
C ILE A 129 1.51 -6.37 6.74
N LEU A 130 2.59 -5.60 6.68
CA LEU A 130 2.55 -4.14 6.83
C LEU A 130 2.96 -3.47 5.53
N LEU A 131 2.05 -2.69 4.95
CA LEU A 131 2.31 -1.81 3.82
C LEU A 131 2.49 -0.39 4.34
N CYS A 132 3.72 0.10 4.31
CA CYS A 132 4.11 1.41 4.84
C CYS A 132 4.22 2.41 3.68
N LEU A 133 3.25 3.31 3.53
CA LEU A 133 3.24 4.28 2.45
C LEU A 133 4.10 5.51 2.81
N LEU A 134 5.02 5.82 1.91
CA LEU A 134 5.87 7.00 1.93
C LEU A 134 5.40 7.95 0.82
N ASP A 135 5.02 9.18 1.17
CA ASP A 135 4.56 10.16 0.19
C ASP A 135 5.71 10.63 -0.71
N GLY A 136 5.65 10.29 -2.01
CA GLY A 136 6.65 10.67 -2.99
C GLY A 136 6.80 12.20 -3.14
N ARG A 137 5.74 12.98 -2.91
CA ARG A 137 5.82 14.44 -2.90
C ARG A 137 6.74 14.94 -1.78
N SER A 138 6.55 14.45 -0.56
CA SER A 138 7.41 14.81 0.58
C SER A 138 8.85 14.41 0.34
N ILE A 139 9.09 13.24 -0.27
CA ILE A 139 10.43 12.79 -0.66
C ILE A 139 11.07 13.75 -1.67
N VAL A 140 10.34 14.13 -2.73
CA VAL A 140 10.81 15.08 -3.75
C VAL A 140 11.17 16.42 -3.12
N ASN A 141 10.29 16.92 -2.25
CA ASN A 141 10.51 18.20 -1.59
C ASN A 141 11.73 18.16 -0.67
N GLU A 142 11.90 17.12 0.14
CA GLU A 142 13.07 16.97 1.01
C GLU A 142 14.37 16.84 0.22
N ILE A 143 14.40 16.09 -0.88
CA ILE A 143 15.59 15.98 -1.75
C ILE A 143 15.96 17.34 -2.35
N LYS A 144 14.96 18.13 -2.79
CA LYS A 144 15.20 19.43 -3.44
C LYS A 144 15.56 20.54 -2.48
N THR A 145 14.94 20.58 -1.32
CA THR A 145 15.05 21.71 -0.39
C THR A 145 15.95 21.45 0.81
N GLY A 146 16.24 20.20 1.10
CA GLY A 146 16.93 19.76 2.33
C GLY A 146 16.07 19.89 3.59
N LYS A 147 14.79 20.31 3.49
CA LYS A 147 13.89 20.41 4.64
C LYS A 147 13.32 19.04 4.96
N SER A 148 13.50 18.58 6.20
CA SER A 148 13.02 17.26 6.62
C SER A 148 11.49 17.20 6.66
N GLU A 149 10.90 16.40 5.78
CA GLU A 149 9.46 16.16 5.71
C GLU A 149 9.09 14.71 6.06
N ILE A 150 9.97 13.74 5.73
CA ILE A 150 9.67 12.33 5.93
C ILE A 150 10.09 11.79 7.30
N ALA A 151 10.93 12.51 8.05
CA ALA A 151 11.45 12.04 9.34
C ALA A 151 10.34 11.65 10.33
N LYS A 152 9.30 12.48 10.45
CA LYS A 152 8.14 12.20 11.32
C LYS A 152 7.39 10.95 10.88
N THR A 153 7.20 10.77 9.58
CA THR A 153 6.55 9.59 9.01
C THR A 153 7.36 8.33 9.31
N ILE A 154 8.68 8.34 9.08
CA ILE A 154 9.56 7.20 9.35
C ILE A 154 9.57 6.87 10.85
N SER A 155 9.66 7.87 11.72
CA SER A 155 9.60 7.67 13.18
C SER A 155 8.29 7.04 13.62
N ALA A 156 7.17 7.51 13.09
CA ALA A 156 5.84 6.98 13.39
C ALA A 156 5.68 5.53 12.88
N LEU A 157 6.14 5.24 11.67
CA LEU A 157 6.14 3.88 11.12
C LEU A 157 7.03 2.94 11.94
N SER A 158 8.20 3.42 12.40
CA SER A 158 9.10 2.66 13.27
C SER A 158 8.44 2.30 14.60
N ALA A 159 7.75 3.25 15.23
CA ALA A 159 7.02 3.00 16.46
C ALA A 159 5.89 1.95 16.24
N ARG A 160 5.11 2.09 15.17
CA ARG A 160 4.00 1.15 14.89
C ARG A 160 4.48 -0.25 14.50
N ALA A 161 5.59 -0.36 13.78
CA ALA A 161 6.18 -1.65 13.45
C ALA A 161 6.64 -2.43 14.70
N GLN A 162 6.99 -1.73 15.79
CA GLN A 162 7.33 -2.35 17.07
C GLN A 162 6.11 -2.96 17.78
N ASP A 163 4.92 -2.41 17.56
CA ASP A 163 3.68 -2.87 18.19
C ASP A 163 3.16 -4.20 17.59
N THR A 164 3.73 -4.69 16.47
CA THR A 164 3.32 -5.96 15.87
C THR A 164 3.87 -7.15 16.66
N SER A 165 3.02 -8.13 16.95
CA SER A 165 3.42 -9.37 17.63
C SER A 165 4.07 -10.36 16.67
N ASN A 166 3.67 -10.34 15.42
CA ASN A 166 4.11 -11.28 14.39
C ASN A 166 5.28 -10.72 13.58
N ILE A 167 6.03 -11.63 12.96
CA ILE A 167 7.08 -11.31 11.98
C ILE A 167 6.38 -10.92 10.67
N ALA A 168 5.76 -9.73 10.65
CA ALA A 168 5.11 -9.25 9.45
C ALA A 168 6.17 -8.71 8.46
N PRO A 169 6.15 -9.14 7.18
CA PRO A 169 6.92 -8.48 6.14
C PRO A 169 6.58 -7.00 6.09
N LEU A 170 7.61 -6.15 6.10
CA LEU A 170 7.46 -4.72 5.95
C LEU A 170 7.73 -4.33 4.49
N GLN A 171 6.73 -3.71 3.88
CA GLN A 171 6.89 -3.18 2.53
C GLN A 171 6.74 -1.67 2.56
N PHE A 172 7.78 -0.98 2.17
CA PHE A 172 7.79 0.48 2.05
C PHE A 172 7.40 0.84 0.63
N ILE A 173 6.23 1.45 0.50
CA ILE A 173 5.66 1.84 -0.80
C ILE A 173 5.89 3.32 -0.98
N VAL A 174 6.73 3.70 -1.93
CA VAL A 174 6.87 5.10 -2.36
C VAL A 174 5.72 5.40 -3.31
N THR A 175 4.69 6.07 -2.80
CA THR A 175 3.52 6.47 -3.58
C THR A 175 3.83 7.69 -4.46
N LYS A 176 2.92 8.01 -5.39
CA LYS A 176 3.10 9.13 -6.34
C LYS A 176 4.44 9.05 -7.06
N TRP A 177 4.81 7.84 -7.45
CA TRP A 177 6.09 7.60 -8.11
C TRP A 177 6.22 8.31 -9.46
N ASP A 178 5.11 8.55 -10.14
CA ASP A 178 5.00 9.42 -11.30
C ASP A 178 5.60 10.82 -11.04
N HIS A 179 5.26 11.44 -9.91
CA HIS A 179 5.84 12.73 -9.52
C HIS A 179 7.34 12.63 -9.19
N VAL A 180 7.79 11.52 -8.61
CA VAL A 180 9.22 11.29 -8.35
C VAL A 180 9.99 11.19 -9.67
N LEU A 181 9.44 10.46 -10.66
CA LEU A 181 10.03 10.33 -12.01
C LEU A 181 10.05 11.66 -12.76
N GLU A 182 8.97 12.44 -12.71
CA GLU A 182 8.91 13.78 -13.31
C GLU A 182 10.04 14.69 -12.80
N ASN A 183 10.41 14.54 -11.54
CA ASN A 183 11.51 15.28 -10.92
C ASN A 183 12.88 14.62 -11.13
N LYS A 184 12.99 13.57 -11.97
CA LYS A 184 14.23 12.86 -12.33
C LYS A 184 14.95 12.26 -11.10
N ILE A 185 14.19 11.90 -10.07
CA ILE A 185 14.73 11.27 -8.86
C ILE A 185 14.67 9.75 -9.04
N THR A 186 15.77 9.09 -8.71
CA THR A 186 15.90 7.63 -8.81
C THR A 186 15.58 6.94 -7.49
N LEU A 187 15.23 5.65 -7.55
CA LEU A 187 15.00 4.84 -6.34
C LEU A 187 16.25 4.78 -5.44
N SER A 188 17.43 4.83 -6.02
CA SER A 188 18.70 4.90 -5.27
C SER A 188 18.79 6.17 -4.43
N GLN A 189 18.44 7.33 -5.00
CA GLN A 189 18.45 8.60 -4.27
C GLN A 189 17.40 8.60 -3.14
N VAL A 190 16.23 8.00 -3.36
CA VAL A 190 15.23 7.79 -2.30
C VAL A 190 15.79 6.90 -1.21
N SER A 191 16.42 5.79 -1.56
CA SER A 191 17.06 4.88 -0.59
C SER A 191 18.12 5.58 0.24
N GLU A 192 18.98 6.39 -0.38
CA GLU A 192 20.00 7.16 0.35
C GLU A 192 19.41 8.22 1.28
N LEU A 193 18.31 8.86 0.89
CA LEU A 193 17.56 9.75 1.76
C LEU A 193 17.03 9.03 3.00
N LEU A 194 16.41 7.85 2.81
CA LEU A 194 15.87 7.04 3.90
C LEU A 194 16.96 6.56 4.86
N LYS A 195 18.11 6.13 4.35
CA LYS A 195 19.26 5.70 5.17
C LYS A 195 19.80 6.81 6.08
N LYS A 196 19.63 8.07 5.72
CA LYS A 196 20.00 9.22 6.57
C LYS A 196 19.06 9.42 7.75
N GLN A 197 17.88 8.79 7.75
CA GLN A 197 16.90 8.94 8.85
C GLN A 197 17.23 7.97 9.99
N PRO A 198 17.46 8.44 11.24
CA PRO A 198 17.79 7.56 12.36
C PRO A 198 16.74 6.47 12.61
N ALA A 199 15.45 6.81 12.47
CA ALA A 199 14.36 5.86 12.65
C ALA A 199 14.32 4.78 11.55
N TRP A 200 14.90 5.03 10.37
CA TRP A 200 15.05 4.02 9.31
C TRP A 200 16.01 2.91 9.72
N ALA A 201 17.14 3.27 10.33
CA ALA A 201 18.08 2.28 10.86
C ALA A 201 17.42 1.36 11.90
N ASN A 202 16.57 1.92 12.77
CA ASN A 202 15.79 1.14 13.74
C ASN A 202 14.81 0.18 13.05
N LEU A 203 14.10 0.62 12.01
CA LEU A 203 13.22 -0.23 11.22
C LEU A 203 13.97 -1.38 10.55
N MET A 204 15.12 -1.10 9.93
CA MET A 204 15.92 -2.13 9.26
C MET A 204 16.46 -3.16 10.28
N ARG A 205 16.91 -2.71 11.44
CA ARG A 205 17.31 -3.61 12.53
C ARG A 205 16.16 -4.48 13.00
N LEU A 206 14.96 -3.91 13.19
CA LEU A 206 13.76 -4.66 13.55
C LEU A 206 13.45 -5.77 12.52
N CYS A 207 13.57 -5.46 11.23
CA CYS A 207 13.41 -6.45 10.17
C CYS A 207 14.45 -7.56 10.26
N GLN A 208 15.72 -7.22 10.50
CA GLN A 208 16.81 -8.19 10.65
C GLN A 208 16.60 -9.10 11.87
N ASP A 209 16.29 -8.51 13.04
CA ASP A 209 16.07 -9.24 14.29
C ASP A 209 14.89 -10.23 14.15
N ARG A 210 13.87 -9.85 13.39
CA ARG A 210 12.68 -10.67 13.13
C ARG A 210 12.83 -11.60 11.92
N LYS A 211 13.98 -11.60 11.24
CA LYS A 211 14.21 -12.33 9.97
C LYS A 211 13.13 -12.03 8.92
N SER A 212 12.58 -10.83 8.96
CA SER A 212 11.56 -10.35 8.05
C SER A 212 12.19 -9.62 6.87
N ASN A 213 11.65 -9.82 5.68
CA ASN A 213 12.11 -9.11 4.50
C ASN A 213 11.51 -7.70 4.46
N ALA A 214 12.37 -6.69 4.29
CA ALA A 214 11.96 -5.32 4.01
C ALA A 214 12.21 -5.01 2.54
N ARG A 215 11.23 -4.39 1.87
CA ARG A 215 11.34 -3.99 0.45
C ARG A 215 10.91 -2.56 0.28
N LEU A 216 11.59 -1.84 -0.61
CA LEU A 216 11.22 -0.50 -1.05
C LEU A 216 10.66 -0.60 -2.47
N ILE A 217 9.38 -0.26 -2.64
CA ILE A 217 8.63 -0.48 -3.87
C ILE A 217 8.11 0.85 -4.39
N PRO A 218 8.55 1.31 -5.56
CA PRO A 218 8.01 2.51 -6.19
C PRO A 218 6.65 2.21 -6.83
N VAL A 219 5.62 2.97 -6.48
CA VAL A 219 4.25 2.77 -6.97
C VAL A 219 3.60 4.08 -7.36
N SER A 220 2.99 4.11 -8.54
CA SER A 220 2.00 5.12 -8.89
C SER A 220 0.64 4.48 -9.11
N SER A 221 -0.36 5.00 -8.44
CA SER A 221 -1.76 4.53 -8.58
C SER A 221 -2.41 5.04 -9.85
N VAL A 222 -1.92 6.13 -10.41
CA VAL A 222 -2.51 6.80 -11.57
C VAL A 222 -1.55 6.87 -12.77
N GLY A 223 -0.24 6.76 -12.52
CA GLY A 223 0.79 6.77 -13.56
C GLY A 223 1.18 8.15 -14.07
N GLU A 224 2.10 8.15 -15.03
CA GLU A 224 2.58 9.37 -15.68
C GLU A 224 1.48 10.05 -16.50
N LYS A 225 1.54 11.38 -16.57
CA LYS A 225 0.63 12.22 -17.38
C LYS A 225 -0.85 12.20 -16.93
N PHE A 226 -1.16 11.64 -15.79
CA PHE A 226 -2.53 11.68 -15.25
C PHE A 226 -2.81 12.99 -14.51
N CYS A 227 -1.84 13.46 -13.73
CA CYS A 227 -1.92 14.72 -12.99
C CYS A 227 -0.60 15.47 -13.04
N LYS A 228 -0.64 16.74 -12.69
CA LYS A 228 0.55 17.58 -12.52
C LYS A 228 0.51 18.30 -11.18
N TRP A 229 1.68 18.55 -10.62
CA TRP A 229 1.82 19.35 -9.40
C TRP A 229 1.85 20.83 -9.76
N ASN A 230 0.93 21.64 -9.21
CA ASN A 230 0.84 23.09 -9.48
C ASN A 230 1.57 23.96 -8.41
N GLY A 231 2.23 23.34 -7.43
CA GLY A 231 2.87 24.01 -6.30
C GLY A 231 2.10 23.85 -4.98
N HIS A 232 0.81 23.57 -5.03
CA HIS A 232 -0.08 23.39 -3.87
C HIS A 232 -0.74 22.02 -3.84
N GLU A 233 -1.24 21.55 -4.97
CA GLU A 233 -1.96 20.30 -5.09
C GLU A 233 -1.69 19.61 -6.44
N PHE A 234 -2.11 18.35 -6.55
CA PHE A 234 -2.12 17.63 -7.81
C PHE A 234 -3.41 17.91 -8.56
N GLU A 235 -3.32 18.54 -9.71
CA GLU A 235 -4.42 18.76 -10.64
C GLU A 235 -4.52 17.62 -11.63
N ILE A 236 -5.72 17.03 -11.79
CA ILE A 236 -5.96 16.00 -12.78
C ILE A 236 -5.95 16.65 -14.18
N ILE A 237 -5.23 16.05 -15.11
CA ILE A 237 -5.18 16.53 -16.48
C ILE A 237 -6.47 16.08 -17.18
N PRO A 238 -7.23 17.00 -17.78
CA PRO A 238 -8.48 16.65 -18.48
C PRO A 238 -8.28 15.52 -19.51
N HIS A 239 -9.21 14.58 -19.54
CA HIS A 239 -9.19 13.41 -20.44
C HIS A 239 -8.00 12.46 -20.26
N SER A 240 -7.25 12.56 -19.17
CA SER A 240 -6.19 11.61 -18.86
C SER A 240 -6.78 10.27 -18.37
N VAL A 241 -6.10 9.19 -18.71
CA VAL A 241 -6.47 7.84 -18.28
C VAL A 241 -5.41 7.31 -17.32
N PRO A 242 -5.79 6.75 -16.16
CA PRO A 242 -4.82 6.16 -15.24
C PRO A 242 -4.02 5.02 -15.90
N THR A 243 -2.70 5.09 -15.77
CA THR A 243 -1.76 4.07 -16.23
C THR A 243 -0.84 3.66 -15.06
N PRO A 244 -1.35 2.85 -14.11
CA PRO A 244 -0.63 2.56 -12.87
C PRO A 244 0.76 1.95 -13.09
N ILE A 245 1.69 2.27 -12.18
CA ILE A 245 3.05 1.75 -12.19
C ILE A 245 3.23 0.84 -10.97
N ASN A 246 3.65 -0.41 -11.18
CA ASN A 246 4.02 -1.38 -10.14
C ASN A 246 2.93 -1.67 -9.08
N LEU A 247 1.67 -1.40 -9.40
CA LEU A 247 0.57 -1.42 -8.43
C LEU A 247 0.35 -2.81 -7.79
N HIS A 248 0.65 -3.89 -8.52
CA HIS A 248 0.51 -5.28 -8.07
C HIS A 248 1.69 -5.77 -7.20
N LEU A 249 2.88 -5.16 -7.33
CA LEU A 249 4.10 -5.66 -6.69
C LEU A 249 4.02 -5.79 -5.17
N PRO A 250 3.41 -4.84 -4.42
CA PRO A 250 3.30 -4.98 -2.97
C PRO A 250 2.61 -6.27 -2.54
N PHE A 251 1.57 -6.67 -3.27
CA PHE A 251 0.84 -7.91 -2.99
C PHE A 251 1.57 -9.14 -3.52
N CYS A 252 2.12 -9.11 -4.73
CA CYS A 252 2.95 -10.21 -5.22
C CYS A 252 4.06 -10.55 -4.23
N PHE A 253 4.78 -9.54 -3.72
CA PHE A 253 5.85 -9.78 -2.75
C PHE A 253 5.36 -10.20 -1.37
N ALA A 254 4.14 -9.86 -1.00
CA ALA A 254 3.55 -10.27 0.27
C ALA A 254 3.19 -11.76 0.30
N PHE A 255 2.79 -12.34 -0.84
CA PHE A 255 2.32 -13.72 -0.93
C PHE A 255 3.36 -14.70 -1.49
N THR A 256 4.54 -14.25 -1.91
CA THR A 256 5.61 -15.12 -2.45
C THR A 256 6.73 -15.43 -1.46
N GLN A 257 6.50 -15.20 -0.17
CA GLN A 257 7.50 -15.48 0.88
C GLN A 257 7.30 -16.84 1.54
#